data_011a26ba9fc5d8fca5e5898ea37d45bd
#
_entry.id   011a26ba9fc5d8fca5e5898ea37d45bd
#
_cell.length_a   1.000
_cell.length_b   1.000
_cell.length_c   1.000
_cell.angle_alpha   90.00
_cell.angle_beta   90.00
_cell.angle_gamma   90.00
#
_symmetry.space_group_name_H-M   'P 1'
#
loop_
_entity.id
_entity.type
_entity.pdbx_description
1 polymer ?
#
loop_
_entity_poly.entity_id
_entity_poly.type
_entity_poly.pdbx_seq_one_letter_code
_entity_poly.pdbx_strand_id
1 'polypeptide(L)'
;IADDATSVFWNPAGIVYVDRFSFYTGFVDWIMDLKLTQASFAGTNPRIGSFAAFVNTLQMDNIAVTTLSEPEGDGTYTGASDMVMGFSLARQLSESFSLGVSCKLITSKVANESAMGQALDIGTIFTPGWRDLRIGMSLMHFGTKMKLNGRDLDIVSDIDPLLGLDSPGEGRLKTQSWDMPTAFRLGAAMTLIDKKNYSLIFSFDGVHATDTKEVFNSGFEFNLGPIVLRNGLGIGYDKNRISFGGGYTYSKDSRDYHTDYAAVIISPFGLVQTVSARVDF
;
A
#
# COMPACT_ATOMS: atom_id res chain seq x y z
N ILE A 1 11.25 -7.50 3.41
CA ILE A 1 11.62 -8.32 2.25
C ILE A 1 10.32 -8.74 1.58
N ALA A 2 10.22 -8.57 0.27
CA ALA A 2 9.02 -8.91 -0.49
C ALA A 2 9.13 -10.40 -0.91
N ASP A 3 8.67 -11.32 -0.08
CA ASP A 3 8.79 -12.77 -0.30
C ASP A 3 7.55 -13.58 0.11
N ASP A 4 6.42 -12.91 0.29
CA ASP A 4 5.14 -13.52 0.66
C ASP A 4 3.96 -12.83 -0.05
N ALA A 5 2.72 -13.11 0.36
CA ALA A 5 1.52 -12.51 -0.22
C ALA A 5 1.44 -10.98 -0.08
N THR A 6 2.25 -10.36 0.79
CA THR A 6 2.33 -8.89 0.94
C THR A 6 3.19 -8.23 -0.15
N SER A 7 3.95 -9.02 -0.90
CA SER A 7 4.83 -8.54 -1.98
C SER A 7 4.11 -7.69 -3.01
N VAL A 8 2.81 -7.95 -3.25
CA VAL A 8 1.96 -7.18 -4.17
C VAL A 8 1.87 -5.70 -3.85
N PHE A 9 2.13 -5.30 -2.59
CA PHE A 9 2.12 -3.91 -2.15
C PHE A 9 3.47 -3.21 -2.30
N TRP A 10 4.56 -3.96 -2.57
CA TRP A 10 5.93 -3.45 -2.56
C TRP A 10 6.70 -3.76 -3.84
N ASN A 11 6.72 -5.02 -4.24
CA ASN A 11 7.42 -5.51 -5.44
C ASN A 11 6.72 -6.78 -5.93
N PRO A 12 5.96 -6.72 -7.03
CA PRO A 12 5.19 -7.87 -7.50
C PRO A 12 6.03 -9.10 -7.88
N ALA A 13 7.33 -8.95 -8.13
CA ALA A 13 8.19 -10.10 -8.39
C ALA A 13 8.33 -11.03 -7.18
N GLY A 14 8.08 -10.53 -5.97
CA GLY A 14 8.23 -11.30 -4.74
C GLY A 14 7.21 -12.42 -4.56
N ILE A 15 6.07 -12.40 -5.26
CA ILE A 15 5.08 -13.49 -5.17
C ILE A 15 5.60 -14.83 -5.73
N VAL A 16 6.74 -14.85 -6.43
CA VAL A 16 7.38 -16.10 -6.86
C VAL A 16 7.84 -16.98 -5.70
N TYR A 17 8.04 -16.38 -4.52
CA TYR A 17 8.45 -17.09 -3.31
C TYR A 17 7.28 -17.71 -2.54
N VAL A 18 6.04 -17.51 -2.98
CA VAL A 18 4.87 -18.20 -2.43
C VAL A 18 4.83 -19.63 -2.97
N ASP A 19 5.00 -20.61 -2.10
CA ASP A 19 5.15 -22.01 -2.49
C ASP A 19 3.88 -22.57 -3.14
N ARG A 20 2.72 -22.42 -2.51
CA ARG A 20 1.41 -22.93 -3.00
C ARG A 20 0.36 -21.83 -2.98
N PHE A 21 -0.21 -21.56 -1.83
CA PHE A 21 -1.19 -20.50 -1.60
C PHE A 21 -0.89 -19.77 -0.32
N SER A 22 -1.06 -18.48 -0.34
CA SER A 22 -0.90 -17.60 0.82
C SER A 22 -2.06 -16.60 0.85
N PHE A 23 -2.67 -16.42 2.01
CA PHE A 23 -3.67 -15.39 2.25
C PHE A 23 -3.17 -14.45 3.35
N TYR A 24 -3.26 -13.17 3.12
CA TYR A 24 -2.85 -12.11 4.04
C TYR A 24 -4.00 -11.14 4.28
N THR A 25 -4.14 -10.67 5.51
CA THR A 25 -4.94 -9.51 5.88
C THR A 25 -4.21 -8.67 6.92
N GLY A 26 -4.30 -7.36 6.78
CA GLY A 26 -3.68 -6.39 7.66
C GLY A 26 -4.59 -5.20 7.93
N PHE A 27 -4.54 -4.71 9.15
CA PHE A 27 -5.22 -3.51 9.59
C PHE A 27 -4.19 -2.54 10.17
N VAL A 28 -4.23 -1.29 9.73
CA VAL A 28 -3.35 -0.22 10.20
C VAL A 28 -4.21 0.91 10.76
N ASP A 29 -3.99 1.21 12.02
CA ASP A 29 -4.50 2.42 12.64
C ASP A 29 -3.53 3.56 12.30
N TRP A 30 -3.92 4.35 11.28
CA TRP A 30 -3.07 5.39 10.71
C TRP A 30 -3.25 6.71 11.47
N ILE A 31 -2.47 7.71 11.10
CA ILE A 31 -2.57 9.06 11.68
C ILE A 31 -3.93 9.70 11.36
N MET A 32 -4.42 10.59 12.25
CA MET A 32 -5.63 11.39 12.06
C MET A 32 -6.90 10.53 11.82
N ASP A 33 -7.05 9.44 12.58
CA ASP A 33 -8.19 8.53 12.54
C ASP A 33 -8.43 7.85 11.17
N LEU A 34 -7.40 7.85 10.31
CA LEU A 34 -7.43 7.10 9.05
C LEU A 34 -7.21 5.62 9.34
N LYS A 35 -7.99 4.77 8.68
CA LYS A 35 -7.92 3.32 8.81
C LYS A 35 -7.53 2.70 7.47
N LEU A 36 -6.40 1.99 7.47
CA LEU A 36 -5.92 1.27 6.29
C LEU A 36 -6.18 -0.23 6.47
N THR A 37 -6.90 -0.82 5.55
CA THR A 37 -7.14 -2.27 5.52
C THR A 37 -6.55 -2.85 4.24
N GLN A 38 -5.84 -3.95 4.38
CA GLN A 38 -5.17 -4.65 3.28
C GLN A 38 -5.59 -6.11 3.27
N ALA A 39 -5.80 -6.66 2.10
CA ALA A 39 -5.93 -8.10 1.92
C ALA A 39 -5.29 -8.52 0.61
N SER A 40 -4.65 -9.68 0.60
CA SER A 40 -4.10 -10.29 -0.60
C SER A 40 -4.22 -11.80 -0.56
N PHE A 41 -4.34 -12.38 -1.73
CA PHE A 41 -4.27 -13.82 -1.96
C PHE A 41 -3.26 -14.06 -3.06
N ALA A 42 -2.29 -14.90 -2.80
CA ALA A 42 -1.26 -15.27 -3.76
C ALA A 42 -1.21 -16.79 -3.94
N GLY A 43 -0.83 -17.23 -5.12
CA GLY A 43 -0.68 -18.65 -5.40
C GLY A 43 0.31 -18.89 -6.53
N THR A 44 0.87 -20.11 -6.57
CA THR A 44 1.83 -20.52 -7.61
C THR A 44 1.28 -21.69 -8.40
N ASN A 45 1.35 -21.57 -9.71
CA ASN A 45 1.01 -22.61 -10.66
C ASN A 45 2.22 -22.93 -11.54
N PRO A 46 2.67 -24.20 -11.62
CA PRO A 46 3.88 -24.56 -12.38
C PRO A 46 3.87 -24.19 -13.88
N ARG A 47 2.68 -24.03 -14.49
CA ARG A 47 2.55 -23.73 -15.92
C ARG A 47 2.58 -22.23 -16.24
N ILE A 48 1.93 -21.42 -15.39
CA ILE A 48 1.74 -19.99 -15.66
C ILE A 48 2.65 -19.09 -14.81
N GLY A 49 3.20 -19.62 -13.70
CA GLY A 49 3.96 -18.87 -12.71
C GLY A 49 3.11 -18.52 -11.49
N SER A 50 3.52 -17.51 -10.75
CA SER A 50 2.82 -17.05 -9.55
C SER A 50 1.84 -15.93 -9.90
N PHE A 51 0.71 -15.92 -9.22
CA PHE A 51 -0.35 -14.93 -9.40
C PHE A 51 -0.83 -14.44 -8.04
N ALA A 52 -1.38 -13.24 -8.00
CA ALA A 52 -2.01 -12.72 -6.79
C ALA A 52 -3.15 -11.75 -7.15
N ALA A 53 -4.13 -11.67 -6.23
CA ALA A 53 -5.15 -10.64 -6.22
C ALA A 53 -5.09 -9.90 -4.88
N PHE A 54 -5.33 -8.59 -4.88
CA PHE A 54 -5.24 -7.79 -3.67
C PHE A 54 -6.19 -6.61 -3.67
N VAL A 55 -6.50 -6.16 -2.47
CA VAL A 55 -7.24 -4.94 -2.20
C VAL A 55 -6.57 -4.17 -1.06
N ASN A 56 -6.57 -2.86 -1.18
CA ASN A 56 -6.09 -1.94 -0.17
C ASN A 56 -7.09 -0.79 -0.06
N THR A 57 -7.59 -0.50 1.15
CA THR A 57 -8.57 0.57 1.38
C THR A 57 -8.07 1.48 2.49
N LEU A 58 -8.05 2.77 2.20
CA LEU A 58 -7.83 3.83 3.20
C LEU A 58 -9.15 4.55 3.40
N GLN A 59 -9.61 4.64 4.65
CA GLN A 59 -10.88 5.26 5.00
C GLN A 59 -10.70 6.26 6.13
N MET A 60 -11.39 7.37 6.04
CA MET A 60 -11.53 8.37 7.09
C MET A 60 -12.88 8.15 7.78
N ASP A 61 -12.95 8.35 9.09
CA ASP A 61 -14.21 8.36 9.83
C ASP A 61 -15.10 9.52 9.33
N ASN A 62 -16.40 9.32 9.35
CA ASN A 62 -17.34 10.32 8.89
C ASN A 62 -17.30 11.58 9.74
N ILE A 63 -17.26 12.75 9.10
CA ILE A 63 -17.27 14.06 9.73
C ILE A 63 -18.67 14.66 9.55
N ALA A 64 -19.27 15.17 10.63
CA ALA A 64 -20.55 15.87 10.55
C ALA A 64 -20.41 17.14 9.71
N VAL A 65 -21.35 17.36 8.80
CA VAL A 65 -21.42 18.60 8.02
C VAL A 65 -22.01 19.69 8.90
N THR A 66 -21.28 20.77 9.11
CA THR A 66 -21.71 21.93 9.91
C THR A 66 -21.86 23.15 9.01
N THR A 67 -22.86 23.98 9.31
CA THR A 67 -23.13 25.24 8.61
C THR A 67 -23.16 26.39 9.61
N LEU A 68 -23.16 27.63 9.11
CA LEU A 68 -23.30 28.82 9.98
C LEU A 68 -24.64 28.84 10.73
N SER A 69 -25.68 28.26 10.14
CA SER A 69 -27.01 28.16 10.75
C SER A 69 -27.17 26.94 11.65
N GLU A 70 -26.39 25.90 11.44
CA GLU A 70 -26.41 24.62 12.17
C GLU A 70 -25.01 24.20 12.58
N PRO A 71 -24.40 24.88 13.57
CA PRO A 71 -23.02 24.63 14.00
C PRO A 71 -22.82 23.28 14.68
N GLU A 72 -23.89 22.66 15.19
CA GLU A 72 -23.88 21.30 15.76
C GLU A 72 -24.02 20.19 14.70
N GLY A 73 -24.23 20.56 13.44
CA GLY A 73 -24.42 19.68 12.31
C GLY A 73 -25.85 19.61 11.79
N ASP A 74 -25.99 19.49 10.48
CA ASP A 74 -27.29 19.39 9.79
C ASP A 74 -27.85 17.95 9.74
N GLY A 75 -27.18 17.01 10.42
CA GLY A 75 -27.50 15.58 10.41
C GLY A 75 -26.91 14.80 9.22
N THR A 76 -26.20 15.49 8.31
CA THR A 76 -25.48 14.83 7.21
C THR A 76 -24.01 14.62 7.58
N TYR A 77 -23.37 13.65 6.91
CA TYR A 77 -21.99 13.29 7.14
C TYR A 77 -21.23 13.24 5.83
N THR A 78 -19.98 13.62 5.89
CA THR A 78 -19.03 13.54 4.78
C THR A 78 -17.80 12.73 5.17
N GLY A 79 -17.09 12.20 4.18
CA GLY A 79 -15.88 11.43 4.44
C GLY A 79 -15.02 11.32 3.18
N ALA A 80 -13.86 10.70 3.34
CA ALA A 80 -12.98 10.38 2.24
C ALA A 80 -12.55 8.91 2.30
N SER A 81 -12.37 8.30 1.14
CA SER A 81 -11.85 6.93 1.03
C SER A 81 -11.11 6.71 -0.27
N ASP A 82 -10.00 5.99 -0.16
CA ASP A 82 -9.26 5.49 -1.32
C ASP A 82 -9.32 3.97 -1.34
N MET A 83 -9.49 3.41 -2.51
CA MET A 83 -9.48 1.96 -2.73
C MET A 83 -8.60 1.63 -3.92
N VAL A 84 -7.72 0.65 -3.72
CA VAL A 84 -6.88 0.06 -4.76
C VAL A 84 -7.19 -1.41 -4.84
N MET A 85 -7.57 -1.89 -6.01
CA MET A 85 -7.70 -3.32 -6.31
C MET A 85 -6.71 -3.67 -7.42
N GLY A 86 -6.10 -4.84 -7.33
CA GLY A 86 -5.15 -5.25 -8.35
C GLY A 86 -5.01 -6.75 -8.50
N PHE A 87 -4.39 -7.09 -9.62
CA PHE A 87 -4.00 -8.44 -9.96
C PHE A 87 -2.54 -8.43 -10.41
N SER A 88 -1.76 -9.40 -9.94
CA SER A 88 -0.34 -9.54 -10.20
C SER A 88 -0.02 -10.88 -10.84
N LEU A 89 0.95 -10.86 -11.74
CA LEU A 89 1.58 -12.06 -12.29
C LEU A 89 3.10 -11.93 -12.12
N ALA A 90 3.76 -13.01 -11.72
CA ALA A 90 5.20 -13.06 -11.64
C ALA A 90 5.73 -14.40 -12.09
N ARG A 91 6.96 -14.36 -12.58
CA ARG A 91 7.67 -15.56 -13.04
C ARG A 91 9.15 -15.47 -12.74
N GLN A 92 9.70 -16.57 -12.29
CA GLN A 92 11.14 -16.75 -12.23
C GLN A 92 11.64 -17.06 -13.66
N LEU A 93 12.45 -16.16 -14.20
CA LEU A 93 12.98 -16.26 -15.58
C LEU A 93 14.30 -17.04 -15.64
N SER A 94 15.05 -17.01 -14.54
CA SER A 94 16.26 -17.83 -14.34
C SER A 94 16.39 -18.17 -12.85
N GLU A 95 17.35 -19.01 -12.49
CA GLU A 95 17.64 -19.34 -11.07
C GLU A 95 17.89 -18.09 -10.21
N SER A 96 18.40 -17.01 -10.82
CA SER A 96 18.78 -15.79 -10.11
C SER A 96 17.86 -14.60 -10.39
N PHE A 97 16.87 -14.69 -11.29
CA PHE A 97 16.13 -13.53 -11.73
C PHE A 97 14.62 -13.78 -11.83
N SER A 98 13.85 -12.96 -11.16
CA SER A 98 12.39 -12.96 -11.17
C SER A 98 11.84 -11.62 -11.67
N LEU A 99 10.73 -11.68 -12.40
CA LEU A 99 9.98 -10.52 -12.90
C LEU A 99 8.53 -10.63 -12.50
N GLY A 100 7.94 -9.52 -12.09
CA GLY A 100 6.52 -9.41 -11.76
C GLY A 100 5.89 -8.15 -12.33
N VAL A 101 4.60 -8.23 -12.64
CA VAL A 101 3.79 -7.12 -13.15
C VAL A 101 2.46 -7.13 -12.41
N SER A 102 1.96 -5.94 -12.03
CA SER A 102 0.61 -5.77 -11.47
C SER A 102 -0.19 -4.77 -12.30
N CYS A 103 -1.48 -5.06 -12.48
CA CYS A 103 -2.47 -4.11 -12.98
C CYS A 103 -3.36 -3.68 -11.82
N LYS A 104 -3.61 -2.39 -11.68
CA LYS A 104 -4.37 -1.79 -10.58
C LYS A 104 -5.51 -0.93 -11.07
N LEU A 105 -6.61 -0.96 -10.34
CA LEU A 105 -7.69 0.03 -10.40
C LEU A 105 -7.65 0.81 -9.09
N ILE A 106 -7.65 2.14 -9.22
CA ILE A 106 -7.58 3.06 -8.09
C ILE A 106 -8.83 3.92 -8.12
N THR A 107 -9.55 3.99 -7.01
CA THR A 107 -10.71 4.84 -6.85
C THR A 107 -10.49 5.70 -5.62
N SER A 108 -10.63 7.01 -5.79
CA SER A 108 -10.59 8.00 -4.70
C SER A 108 -11.97 8.66 -4.59
N LYS A 109 -12.50 8.74 -3.38
CA LYS A 109 -13.77 9.41 -3.09
C LYS A 109 -13.54 10.46 -2.03
N VAL A 110 -14.10 11.66 -2.26
CA VAL A 110 -14.13 12.77 -1.30
C VAL A 110 -15.53 13.35 -1.33
N ALA A 111 -16.25 13.23 -0.24
CA ALA A 111 -17.67 13.61 -0.18
C ALA A 111 -18.49 12.89 -1.26
N ASN A 112 -19.11 13.66 -2.16
CA ASN A 112 -19.93 13.14 -3.27
C ASN A 112 -19.16 13.02 -4.59
N GLU A 113 -17.86 13.33 -4.57
CA GLU A 113 -16.98 13.33 -5.71
C GLU A 113 -16.15 12.06 -5.77
N SER A 114 -15.88 11.57 -6.96
CA SER A 114 -14.98 10.42 -7.15
C SER A 114 -14.03 10.61 -8.31
N ALA A 115 -12.85 10.02 -8.20
CA ALA A 115 -11.88 9.91 -9.25
C ALA A 115 -11.50 8.44 -9.44
N MET A 116 -11.28 8.02 -10.68
CA MET A 116 -10.85 6.68 -11.00
C MET A 116 -9.62 6.73 -11.90
N GLY A 117 -8.69 5.81 -11.66
CA GLY A 117 -7.49 5.66 -12.47
C GLY A 117 -7.03 4.21 -12.57
N GLN A 118 -6.18 3.95 -13.53
CA GLN A 118 -5.54 2.66 -13.77
C GLN A 118 -4.04 2.82 -13.67
N ALA A 119 -3.35 1.85 -13.07
CA ALA A 119 -1.91 1.86 -12.94
C ALA A 119 -1.31 0.48 -13.18
N LEU A 120 -0.04 0.49 -13.58
CA LEU A 120 0.81 -0.67 -13.72
C LEU A 120 1.98 -0.57 -12.74
N ASP A 121 2.33 -1.70 -12.13
CA ASP A 121 3.59 -1.85 -11.43
C ASP A 121 4.45 -2.89 -12.13
N ILE A 122 5.74 -2.67 -12.12
CA ILE A 122 6.74 -3.62 -12.61
C ILE A 122 7.77 -3.82 -11.51
N GLY A 123 8.11 -5.06 -11.24
CA GLY A 123 9.09 -5.41 -10.23
C GLY A 123 10.05 -6.49 -10.67
N THR A 124 11.26 -6.45 -10.18
CA THR A 124 12.28 -7.46 -10.40
C THR A 124 12.97 -7.82 -9.10
N ILE A 125 13.41 -9.06 -8.97
CA ILE A 125 14.28 -9.52 -7.89
C ILE A 125 15.44 -10.30 -8.50
N PHE A 126 16.65 -9.94 -8.09
CA PHE A 126 17.89 -10.60 -8.46
C PHE A 126 18.54 -11.22 -7.23
N THR A 127 18.83 -12.52 -7.30
CA THR A 127 19.45 -13.34 -6.23
C THR A 127 20.75 -13.92 -6.73
N PRO A 128 21.91 -13.26 -6.50
CA PRO A 128 23.20 -13.71 -7.02
C PRO A 128 23.77 -14.98 -6.35
N GLY A 129 23.06 -15.59 -5.39
CA GLY A 129 23.47 -16.81 -4.71
C GLY A 129 24.54 -16.61 -3.62
N TRP A 130 24.84 -15.36 -3.25
CA TRP A 130 25.80 -15.05 -2.20
C TRP A 130 25.07 -14.60 -0.92
N ARG A 131 25.19 -15.37 0.18
CA ARG A 131 24.60 -15.07 1.50
C ARG A 131 23.11 -14.70 1.45
N ASP A 132 22.36 -15.38 0.60
CA ASP A 132 20.94 -15.07 0.36
C ASP A 132 20.67 -13.61 0.01
N LEU A 133 21.66 -12.95 -0.60
CA LEU A 133 21.50 -11.57 -1.07
C LEU A 133 20.35 -11.51 -2.08
N ARG A 134 19.39 -10.64 -1.84
CA ARG A 134 18.31 -10.31 -2.76
C ARG A 134 18.37 -8.83 -3.06
N ILE A 135 18.37 -8.47 -4.32
CA ILE A 135 18.30 -7.09 -4.80
C ILE A 135 16.98 -6.95 -5.53
N GLY A 136 16.12 -6.08 -5.01
CA GLY A 136 14.79 -5.82 -5.57
C GLY A 136 14.72 -4.42 -6.16
N MET A 137 14.10 -4.31 -7.35
CA MET A 137 13.72 -3.03 -7.95
C MET A 137 12.24 -3.07 -8.28
N SER A 138 11.53 -1.97 -8.06
CA SER A 138 10.14 -1.84 -8.50
C SER A 138 9.84 -0.41 -8.95
N LEU A 139 9.04 -0.31 -10.01
CA LEU A 139 8.38 0.91 -10.46
C LEU A 139 6.89 0.73 -10.21
N MET A 140 6.31 1.61 -9.42
CA MET A 140 4.93 1.48 -8.94
C MET A 140 4.08 2.68 -9.36
N HIS A 141 2.79 2.43 -9.55
CA HIS A 141 1.78 3.44 -9.86
C HIS A 141 2.03 4.20 -11.18
N PHE A 142 2.67 3.56 -12.16
CA PHE A 142 2.75 4.12 -13.51
C PHE A 142 1.37 4.02 -14.18
N GLY A 143 0.65 5.14 -14.29
CA GLY A 143 -0.76 5.06 -14.66
C GLY A 143 -1.35 6.31 -15.29
N THR A 144 -2.68 6.29 -15.40
CA THR A 144 -3.46 7.36 -16.00
C THR A 144 -3.61 8.53 -15.02
N LYS A 145 -3.88 9.72 -15.56
CA LYS A 145 -4.30 10.86 -14.73
C LYS A 145 -5.65 10.57 -14.09
N MET A 146 -5.81 11.05 -12.86
CA MET A 146 -7.07 11.04 -12.14
C MET A 146 -7.74 12.41 -12.22
N LYS A 147 -9.06 12.43 -12.15
CA LYS A 147 -9.86 13.66 -12.17
C LYS A 147 -11.12 13.44 -11.35
N LEU A 148 -11.39 14.34 -10.40
CA LEU A 148 -12.63 14.34 -9.63
C LEU A 148 -13.83 14.66 -10.53
N ASN A 149 -14.89 13.89 -10.33
CA ASN A 149 -16.17 14.02 -11.01
C ASN A 149 -17.29 13.63 -10.03
N GLY A 150 -18.37 14.40 -10.01
CA GLY A 150 -19.52 14.14 -9.15
C GLY A 150 -20.54 15.28 -9.20
N ARG A 151 -21.57 15.14 -8.40
CA ARG A 151 -22.75 16.01 -8.47
C ARG A 151 -22.53 17.39 -7.82
N ASP A 152 -21.64 17.51 -6.85
CA ASP A 152 -21.40 18.78 -6.16
C ASP A 152 -20.58 19.75 -7.02
N LEU A 153 -20.14 19.29 -8.19
CA LEU A 153 -19.52 20.14 -9.21
C LEU A 153 -20.59 20.84 -10.09
N ASP A 154 -21.83 20.42 -10.03
CA ASP A 154 -22.91 21.05 -10.77
C ASP A 154 -23.36 22.28 -9.99
N ILE A 155 -23.34 23.44 -10.64
CA ILE A 155 -23.73 24.72 -10.06
C ILE A 155 -24.92 25.29 -10.81
N VAL A 156 -25.82 25.87 -10.06
CA VAL A 156 -26.89 26.72 -10.61
C VAL A 156 -26.44 28.16 -10.48
N SER A 157 -26.23 28.85 -11.57
CA SER A 157 -25.86 30.28 -11.59
C SER A 157 -27.12 31.08 -11.89
N ASP A 158 -27.48 31.99 -10.97
CA ASP A 158 -28.40 33.07 -11.30
C ASP A 158 -27.67 34.03 -12.26
N ILE A 159 -27.94 33.85 -13.55
CA ILE A 159 -27.44 34.76 -14.56
C ILE A 159 -28.21 36.08 -14.37
N ASP A 160 -27.44 37.15 -14.23
CA ASP A 160 -27.82 38.52 -13.91
C ASP A 160 -29.26 38.90 -14.30
N PRO A 161 -30.13 39.28 -13.34
CA PRO A 161 -31.51 39.69 -13.58
C PRO A 161 -31.64 40.87 -14.55
N LEU A 162 -30.57 41.64 -14.75
CA LEU A 162 -30.53 42.77 -15.71
C LEU A 162 -30.66 42.36 -17.17
N LEU A 163 -30.44 41.07 -17.51
CA LEU A 163 -30.58 40.57 -18.88
C LEU A 163 -31.99 40.01 -19.20
N GLY A 164 -32.92 40.02 -18.24
CA GLY A 164 -34.30 39.58 -18.46
C GLY A 164 -34.47 38.10 -18.78
N LEU A 165 -33.48 37.28 -18.45
CA LEU A 165 -33.52 35.83 -18.61
C LEU A 165 -33.82 35.20 -17.25
N ASP A 166 -35.10 34.90 -17.01
CA ASP A 166 -35.63 34.22 -15.81
C ASP A 166 -35.30 32.71 -15.78
N SER A 167 -34.26 32.27 -16.46
CA SER A 167 -33.84 30.86 -16.45
C SER A 167 -32.54 30.73 -15.74
N PRO A 168 -32.47 29.98 -14.61
CA PRO A 168 -31.20 29.67 -13.97
C PRO A 168 -30.30 28.93 -14.96
N GLY A 169 -29.08 29.45 -15.14
CA GLY A 169 -28.08 28.79 -15.96
C GLY A 169 -27.49 27.62 -15.19
N GLU A 170 -27.53 26.44 -15.77
CA GLU A 170 -26.78 25.30 -15.25
C GLU A 170 -25.33 25.39 -15.72
N GLY A 171 -24.42 25.27 -14.79
CA GLY A 171 -22.98 25.25 -15.03
C GLY A 171 -22.32 24.10 -14.29
N ARG A 172 -21.09 23.80 -14.67
CA ARG A 172 -20.30 22.79 -13.99
C ARG A 172 -18.89 23.29 -13.70
N LEU A 173 -18.45 23.12 -12.45
CA LEU A 173 -17.10 23.43 -12.04
C LEU A 173 -16.10 22.48 -12.73
N LYS A 174 -15.09 23.05 -13.37
CA LYS A 174 -14.05 22.27 -14.04
C LYS A 174 -12.97 21.91 -13.05
N THR A 175 -12.87 20.62 -12.71
CA THR A 175 -11.77 20.09 -11.90
C THR A 175 -10.51 19.90 -12.74
N GLN A 176 -9.35 20.06 -12.11
CA GLN A 176 -8.07 19.77 -12.72
C GLN A 176 -7.74 18.27 -12.55
N SER A 177 -7.13 17.66 -13.57
CA SER A 177 -6.57 16.32 -13.47
C SER A 177 -5.19 16.37 -12.83
N TRP A 178 -4.84 15.32 -12.08
CA TRP A 178 -3.51 15.14 -11.51
C TRP A 178 -2.91 13.80 -11.91
N ASP A 179 -1.59 13.73 -11.94
CA ASP A 179 -0.85 12.50 -12.19
C ASP A 179 -0.81 11.65 -10.91
N MET A 180 -0.83 10.32 -11.06
CA MET A 180 -0.58 9.43 -9.92
C MET A 180 0.88 9.56 -9.45
N PRO A 181 1.15 9.52 -8.13
CA PRO A 181 2.51 9.54 -7.61
C PRO A 181 3.24 8.25 -7.98
N THR A 182 4.03 8.31 -9.04
CA THR A 182 4.89 7.20 -9.46
C THR A 182 6.05 7.06 -8.49
N ALA A 183 6.32 5.85 -8.02
CA ALA A 183 7.42 5.57 -7.10
C ALA A 183 8.38 4.53 -7.68
N PHE A 184 9.67 4.86 -7.67
CA PHE A 184 10.76 3.92 -7.92
C PHE A 184 11.37 3.49 -6.59
N ARG A 185 11.54 2.19 -6.42
CA ARG A 185 12.13 1.59 -5.23
C ARG A 185 13.29 0.68 -5.60
N LEU A 186 14.40 0.83 -4.88
CA LEU A 186 15.55 -0.05 -4.97
C LEU A 186 15.92 -0.52 -3.57
N GLY A 187 16.00 -1.82 -3.37
CA GLY A 187 16.33 -2.37 -2.07
C GLY A 187 17.23 -3.59 -2.15
N ALA A 188 17.88 -3.89 -1.06
CA ALA A 188 18.68 -5.08 -0.88
C ALA A 188 18.42 -5.67 0.51
N ALA A 189 18.44 -6.99 0.59
CA ALA A 189 18.36 -7.72 1.84
C ALA A 189 19.32 -8.90 1.83
N MET A 190 19.93 -9.21 2.95
CA MET A 190 20.83 -10.35 3.08
C MET A 190 20.81 -10.95 4.47
N THR A 191 21.05 -12.25 4.55
CA THR A 191 21.19 -12.96 5.79
C THR A 191 22.62 -12.76 6.34
N LEU A 192 22.72 -12.06 7.49
CA LEU A 192 23.99 -11.82 8.18
C LEU A 192 24.44 -13.02 8.98
N ILE A 193 23.49 -13.65 9.67
CA ILE A 193 23.70 -14.82 10.50
C ILE A 193 22.63 -15.83 10.17
N ASP A 194 23.04 -17.05 9.86
CA ASP A 194 22.17 -18.20 9.69
C ASP A 194 22.64 -19.35 10.57
N LYS A 195 21.83 -19.70 11.56
CA LYS A 195 22.06 -20.80 12.50
C LYS A 195 20.80 -21.61 12.66
N LYS A 196 20.92 -22.87 13.05
CA LYS A 196 19.81 -23.80 13.18
C LYS A 196 18.62 -23.26 14.01
N ASN A 197 18.87 -22.44 15.04
CA ASN A 197 17.85 -21.96 15.96
C ASN A 197 17.54 -20.47 15.83
N TYR A 198 18.34 -19.71 15.10
CA TYR A 198 18.13 -18.28 14.90
C TYR A 198 18.78 -17.79 13.61
N SER A 199 18.20 -16.76 13.02
CA SER A 199 18.81 -16.04 11.91
C SER A 199 18.66 -14.53 12.10
N LEU A 200 19.58 -13.78 11.49
CA LEU A 200 19.56 -12.32 11.46
C LEU A 200 19.63 -11.87 10.00
N ILE A 201 18.62 -11.13 9.59
CA ILE A 201 18.52 -10.55 8.25
C ILE A 201 18.66 -9.04 8.38
N PHE A 202 19.43 -8.45 7.49
CA PHE A 202 19.52 -7.00 7.31
C PHE A 202 18.89 -6.62 5.99
N SER A 203 18.14 -5.50 5.98
CA SER A 203 17.58 -4.92 4.77
C SER A 203 17.83 -3.42 4.71
N PHE A 204 17.96 -2.93 3.48
CA PHE A 204 18.07 -1.51 3.18
C PHE A 204 17.31 -1.22 1.88
N ASP A 205 16.54 -0.15 1.82
CA ASP A 205 15.88 0.30 0.60
C ASP A 205 15.85 1.83 0.49
N GLY A 206 15.92 2.32 -0.75
CA GLY A 206 15.68 3.70 -1.12
C GLY A 206 14.42 3.81 -1.98
N VAL A 207 13.64 4.85 -1.75
CA VAL A 207 12.43 5.16 -2.48
C VAL A 207 12.52 6.58 -3.04
N HIS A 208 12.31 6.71 -4.33
CA HIS A 208 12.14 7.97 -5.02
C HIS A 208 10.71 8.04 -5.58
N ALA A 209 9.90 8.92 -5.06
CA ALA A 209 8.55 9.17 -5.55
C ALA A 209 8.45 10.57 -6.16
N THR A 210 7.56 10.74 -7.15
CA THR A 210 7.44 12.01 -7.90
C THR A 210 6.85 13.15 -7.09
N ASP A 211 6.23 12.87 -5.96
CA ASP A 211 5.52 13.81 -5.09
C ASP A 211 6.21 14.05 -3.73
N THR A 212 7.26 13.28 -3.42
CA THR A 212 7.96 13.37 -2.14
C THR A 212 9.48 13.38 -2.32
N LYS A 213 10.20 13.72 -1.25
CA LYS A 213 11.66 13.60 -1.20
C LYS A 213 12.09 12.14 -1.17
N GLU A 214 13.35 11.89 -1.56
CA GLU A 214 13.95 10.58 -1.42
C GLU A 214 13.97 10.15 0.04
N VAL A 215 13.55 8.92 0.27
CA VAL A 215 13.57 8.30 1.60
C VAL A 215 14.38 7.02 1.57
N PHE A 216 15.07 6.76 2.68
CA PHE A 216 15.88 5.57 2.87
C PHE A 216 15.40 4.85 4.11
N ASN A 217 15.25 3.54 4.01
CA ASN A 217 14.84 2.69 5.11
C ASN A 217 15.90 1.61 5.34
N SER A 218 16.14 1.29 6.58
CA SER A 218 16.97 0.15 6.98
C SER A 218 16.30 -0.62 8.11
N GLY A 219 16.54 -1.91 8.18
CA GLY A 219 15.93 -2.73 9.22
C GLY A 219 16.68 -4.03 9.45
N PHE A 220 16.41 -4.58 10.63
CA PHE A 220 16.87 -5.91 11.01
C PHE A 220 15.65 -6.77 11.36
N GLU A 221 15.72 -8.02 10.94
CA GLU A 221 14.80 -9.07 11.33
C GLU A 221 15.57 -10.17 12.03
N PHE A 222 15.16 -10.49 13.24
CA PHE A 222 15.74 -11.54 14.06
C PHE A 222 14.72 -12.64 14.26
N ASN A 223 14.99 -13.81 13.67
CA ASN A 223 14.15 -15.00 13.75
C ASN A 223 14.65 -15.92 14.86
N LEU A 224 13.78 -16.28 15.79
CA LEU A 224 14.02 -17.16 16.94
C LEU A 224 13.00 -18.29 16.95
N GLY A 225 13.21 -19.31 16.11
CA GLY A 225 12.23 -20.36 15.94
C GLY A 225 10.87 -19.79 15.48
N PRO A 226 9.78 -19.91 16.28
CA PRO A 226 8.48 -19.38 15.90
C PRO A 226 8.31 -17.87 16.12
N ILE A 227 9.26 -17.20 16.78
CA ILE A 227 9.17 -15.78 17.10
C ILE A 227 10.05 -14.99 16.15
N VAL A 228 9.51 -13.88 15.65
CA VAL A 228 10.22 -12.93 14.81
C VAL A 228 10.21 -11.57 15.48
N LEU A 229 11.37 -10.92 15.58
CA LEU A 229 11.50 -9.54 16.07
C LEU A 229 12.07 -8.67 14.97
N ARG A 230 11.48 -7.49 14.79
CA ARG A 230 11.84 -6.55 13.73
C ARG A 230 12.06 -5.16 14.30
N ASN A 231 13.02 -4.46 13.74
CA ASN A 231 13.19 -3.04 13.95
C ASN A 231 13.54 -2.34 12.64
N GLY A 232 13.26 -1.06 12.56
CA GLY A 232 13.53 -0.28 11.36
C GLY A 232 13.77 1.19 11.66
N LEU A 233 14.55 1.81 10.78
CA LEU A 233 14.86 3.23 10.77
C LEU A 233 14.58 3.79 9.37
N GLY A 234 13.75 4.84 9.30
CA GLY A 234 13.48 5.59 8.10
C GLY A 234 14.11 6.98 8.16
N ILE A 235 14.84 7.36 7.12
CA ILE A 235 15.56 8.63 6.97
C ILE A 235 15.06 9.31 5.68
N GLY A 236 15.09 10.66 5.64
CA GLY A 236 14.62 11.43 4.49
C GLY A 236 13.15 11.84 4.59
N TYR A 237 12.41 11.32 5.54
CA TYR A 237 11.12 11.86 5.95
C TYR A 237 11.32 13.21 6.65
N ASP A 238 10.26 14.01 6.78
CA ASP A 238 10.35 15.31 7.50
C ASP A 238 10.94 15.15 8.90
N LYS A 239 10.70 14.00 9.54
CA LYS A 239 11.43 13.52 10.73
C LYS A 239 11.72 12.04 10.57
N ASN A 240 12.84 11.59 11.14
CA ASN A 240 13.20 10.18 11.15
C ASN A 240 12.09 9.34 11.78
N ARG A 241 11.85 8.17 11.19
CA ARG A 241 10.84 7.21 11.66
C ARG A 241 11.55 6.02 12.28
N ILE A 242 11.09 5.62 13.45
CA ILE A 242 11.57 4.41 14.13
C ILE A 242 10.40 3.43 14.18
N SER A 243 10.65 2.19 13.82
CA SER A 243 9.64 1.13 13.83
C SER A 243 10.11 -0.08 14.62
N PHE A 244 9.16 -0.74 15.26
CA PHE A 244 9.36 -2.00 15.97
C PHE A 244 8.23 -2.95 15.57
N GLY A 245 8.53 -4.22 15.52
CA GLY A 245 7.54 -5.24 15.24
C GLY A 245 7.91 -6.58 15.84
N GLY A 246 6.90 -7.42 16.00
CA GLY A 246 7.06 -8.80 16.41
C GLY A 246 6.05 -9.69 15.73
N GLY A 247 6.42 -10.92 15.47
CA GLY A 247 5.58 -11.92 14.85
C GLY A 247 5.67 -13.26 15.53
N TYR A 248 4.64 -14.05 15.38
CA TYR A 248 4.58 -15.42 15.83
C TYR A 248 4.05 -16.33 14.74
N THR A 249 4.77 -17.43 14.49
CA THR A 249 4.40 -18.45 13.51
C THR A 249 3.96 -19.72 14.22
N TYR A 250 2.77 -20.20 13.87
CA TYR A 250 2.24 -21.48 14.37
C TYR A 250 2.00 -22.42 13.19
N SER A 251 2.73 -23.54 13.18
CA SER A 251 2.64 -24.57 12.13
C SER A 251 1.75 -25.70 12.58
N LYS A 252 0.74 -26.03 11.76
CA LYS A 252 -0.16 -27.18 12.00
C LYS A 252 -0.71 -27.72 10.67
N ASP A 253 -0.73 -29.03 10.51
CA ASP A 253 -1.34 -29.73 9.36
C ASP A 253 -0.86 -29.21 7.99
N SER A 254 0.45 -29.00 7.84
CA SER A 254 1.09 -28.45 6.64
C SER A 254 0.64 -27.02 6.29
N ARG A 255 0.21 -26.26 7.29
CA ARG A 255 -0.14 -24.84 7.17
C ARG A 255 0.65 -24.04 8.19
N ASP A 256 1.09 -22.86 7.77
CA ASP A 256 1.73 -21.90 8.65
C ASP A 256 0.81 -20.70 8.88
N TYR A 257 0.55 -20.42 10.14
CA TYR A 257 -0.27 -19.29 10.60
C TYR A 257 0.68 -18.25 11.19
N HIS A 258 0.71 -17.06 10.61
CA HIS A 258 1.53 -15.94 11.05
C HIS A 258 0.63 -14.86 11.62
N THR A 259 1.02 -14.31 12.74
CA THR A 259 0.39 -13.12 13.33
C THR A 259 1.49 -12.13 13.65
N ASP A 260 1.36 -10.91 13.15
CA ASP A 260 2.36 -9.86 13.31
C ASP A 260 1.74 -8.61 13.92
N TYR A 261 2.52 -7.94 14.74
CA TYR A 261 2.26 -6.60 15.24
C TYR A 261 3.43 -5.70 14.91
N ALA A 262 3.16 -4.49 14.45
CA ALA A 262 4.17 -3.47 14.24
C ALA A 262 3.69 -2.10 14.73
N ALA A 263 4.63 -1.28 15.15
CA ALA A 263 4.41 0.08 15.57
C ALA A 263 5.48 1.00 14.97
N VAL A 264 5.05 2.15 14.44
CA VAL A 264 5.91 3.17 13.85
C VAL A 264 5.67 4.48 14.55
N ILE A 265 6.73 5.11 15.04
CA ILE A 265 6.66 6.44 15.65
C ILE A 265 6.76 7.48 14.54
N ILE A 266 5.71 8.29 14.37
CA ILE A 266 5.64 9.38 13.37
C ILE A 266 5.43 10.70 14.12
N SER A 267 6.52 11.41 14.38
CA SER A 267 6.44 12.73 15.04
C SER A 267 5.97 13.82 14.05
N PRO A 268 5.01 14.71 14.42
CA PRO A 268 4.37 14.88 15.72
C PRO A 268 3.07 14.05 15.92
N PHE A 269 2.68 13.21 14.98
CA PHE A 269 1.37 12.55 14.91
C PHE A 269 1.20 11.36 15.87
N GLY A 270 2.28 10.86 16.47
CA GLY A 270 2.21 9.77 17.44
C GLY A 270 2.57 8.41 16.90
N LEU A 271 1.88 7.37 17.35
CA LEU A 271 2.15 5.98 17.07
C LEU A 271 1.16 5.43 16.04
N VAL A 272 1.66 4.93 14.92
CA VAL A 272 0.89 4.14 13.94
C VAL A 272 1.06 2.68 14.28
N GLN A 273 -0.04 1.95 14.36
CA GLN A 273 -0.06 0.55 14.76
C GLN A 273 -0.59 -0.32 13.61
N THR A 274 0.00 -1.48 13.46
CA THR A 274 -0.40 -2.47 12.46
C THR A 274 -0.58 -3.82 13.12
N VAL A 275 -1.69 -4.47 12.84
CA VAL A 275 -1.93 -5.89 13.18
C VAL A 275 -2.21 -6.63 11.89
N SER A 276 -1.58 -7.78 11.70
CA SER A 276 -1.80 -8.58 10.50
C SER A 276 -1.80 -10.07 10.79
N ALA A 277 -2.46 -10.80 9.91
CA ALA A 277 -2.47 -12.26 9.91
C ALA A 277 -2.22 -12.78 8.49
N ARG A 278 -1.47 -13.88 8.40
CA ARG A 278 -1.20 -14.59 7.16
C ARG A 278 -1.33 -16.10 7.37
N VAL A 279 -1.84 -16.78 6.38
CA VAL A 279 -1.91 -18.24 6.33
C VAL A 279 -1.28 -18.74 5.05
N ASP A 280 -0.28 -19.59 5.18
CA ASP A 280 0.39 -20.30 4.08
C ASP A 280 -0.06 -21.76 4.06
N PHE A 281 -0.36 -22.31 2.86
CA PHE A 281 -0.98 -23.64 2.65
C PHE A 281 -0.03 -24.61 1.95
#